data_09972a6315da3e2ba79c974084f81e5a
#
_entry.id   09972a6315da3e2ba79c974084f81e5a
#
_cell.length_a   1.000
_cell.length_b   1.000
_cell.length_c   1.000
_cell.angle_alpha   90.00
_cell.angle_beta   90.00
_cell.angle_gamma   90.00
#
_symmetry.space_group_name_H-M   'P 1'
#
loop_
_entity.id
_entity.type
_entity.pdbx_description
1 polymer ?
#
loop_
_entity_poly.entity_id
_entity_poly.type
_entity_poly.pdbx_seq_one_letter_code
_entity_poly.pdbx_strand_id
1 'polypeptide(L)'
;MKKEEIISRVKELNLPQNSYIVFGSCPLAAAGIREAQDVDMLVSKELFSELREKGWEELVKSLKDKPLTHDVFEAHDNWDFSSYNPTLEHLLSTATVIDDIPFAALEEVRKWKAASGRPKDLADIALLDKYLATRVG
;
A
#
# COMPACT_ATOMS: atom_id res chain seq x y z
N MET A 1 1.00 -11.57 7.42
CA MET A 1 2.08 -11.80 6.44
C MET A 1 3.31 -11.00 6.80
N LYS A 2 4.44 -11.63 6.68
CA LYS A 2 5.75 -10.99 6.81
C LYS A 2 6.26 -10.57 5.43
N LYS A 3 7.36 -9.83 5.41
CA LYS A 3 7.96 -9.27 4.18
C LYS A 3 8.11 -10.32 3.07
N GLU A 4 8.67 -11.46 3.37
CA GLU A 4 8.98 -12.51 2.40
C GLU A 4 7.72 -13.06 1.72
N GLU A 5 6.67 -13.26 2.49
CA GLU A 5 5.41 -13.73 1.94
C GLU A 5 4.75 -12.68 1.06
N ILE A 6 4.78 -11.40 1.47
CA ILE A 6 4.23 -10.30 0.69
C ILE A 6 4.95 -10.23 -0.67
N ILE A 7 6.27 -10.25 -0.65
CA ILE A 7 7.08 -10.19 -1.88
C ILE A 7 6.74 -11.36 -2.81
N SER A 8 6.68 -12.58 -2.26
CA SER A 8 6.35 -13.77 -3.04
C SER A 8 4.98 -13.67 -3.70
N ARG A 9 3.98 -13.23 -2.95
CA ARG A 9 2.61 -13.09 -3.48
C ARG A 9 2.50 -12.02 -4.55
N VAL A 10 3.16 -10.87 -4.35
CA VAL A 10 3.13 -9.80 -5.35
C VAL A 10 3.83 -10.24 -6.63
N LYS A 11 4.96 -10.94 -6.52
CA LYS A 11 5.68 -11.45 -7.69
C LYS A 11 4.82 -12.42 -8.51
N GLU A 12 4.01 -13.24 -7.88
CA GLU A 12 3.12 -14.17 -8.56
C GLU A 12 2.10 -13.47 -9.46
N LEU A 13 1.74 -12.23 -9.15
CA LEU A 13 0.83 -11.45 -9.98
C LEU A 13 1.46 -11.00 -11.29
N ASN A 14 2.77 -10.96 -11.35
CA ASN A 14 3.52 -10.53 -12.55
C ASN A 14 3.02 -9.20 -13.11
N LEU A 15 2.93 -8.19 -12.25
CA LEU A 15 2.40 -6.88 -12.62
C LEU A 15 3.41 -6.08 -13.44
N PRO A 16 2.94 -5.23 -14.39
CA PRO A 16 3.83 -4.37 -15.16
C PRO A 16 4.57 -3.39 -14.25
N GLN A 17 5.85 -3.16 -14.54
CA GLN A 17 6.65 -2.20 -13.78
C GLN A 17 6.07 -0.78 -13.92
N ASN A 18 6.22 0.02 -12.88
CA ASN A 18 5.76 1.41 -12.81
C ASN A 18 4.24 1.57 -12.87
N SER A 19 3.48 0.48 -12.74
CA SER A 19 2.01 0.52 -12.79
C SER A 19 1.37 0.35 -11.42
N TYR A 20 2.16 0.11 -10.36
CA TYR A 20 1.63 -0.13 -9.02
C TYR A 20 2.65 0.23 -7.95
N ILE A 21 2.16 0.41 -6.74
CA ILE A 21 2.99 0.51 -5.54
C ILE A 21 2.26 -0.21 -4.39
N VAL A 22 3.01 -0.92 -3.55
CA VAL A 22 2.44 -1.57 -2.37
C VAL A 22 2.32 -0.55 -1.25
N PHE A 23 1.11 -0.40 -0.73
CA PHE A 23 0.76 0.59 0.29
C PHE A 23 0.14 -0.10 1.50
N GLY A 24 -0.74 0.58 2.21
CA GLY A 24 -1.42 0.01 3.37
C GLY A 24 -0.46 -0.33 4.50
N SER A 25 -0.64 -1.50 5.10
CA SER A 25 0.22 -1.97 6.19
C SER A 25 1.45 -2.73 5.73
N CYS A 26 1.56 -3.07 4.45
CA CYS A 26 2.67 -3.85 3.93
C CYS A 26 4.03 -3.16 4.06
N PRO A 27 4.17 -1.83 3.88
CA PRO A 27 5.44 -1.17 4.17
C PRO A 27 5.90 -1.35 5.62
N LEU A 28 4.97 -1.40 6.57
CA LEU A 28 5.29 -1.68 7.99
C LEU A 28 5.84 -3.10 8.15
N ALA A 29 5.22 -4.06 7.48
CA ALA A 29 5.67 -5.45 7.52
C ALA A 29 7.04 -5.59 6.85
N ALA A 30 7.28 -4.90 5.74
CA ALA A 30 8.57 -4.89 5.05
C ALA A 30 9.68 -4.33 5.92
N ALA A 31 9.38 -3.39 6.80
CA ALA A 31 10.33 -2.82 7.76
C ALA A 31 10.46 -3.66 9.04
N GLY A 32 9.67 -4.71 9.20
CA GLY A 32 9.68 -5.54 10.40
C GLY A 32 8.97 -4.93 11.60
N ILE A 33 8.14 -3.91 11.38
CA ILE A 33 7.43 -3.21 12.45
C ILE A 33 6.24 -4.02 12.96
N ARG A 34 5.45 -4.58 12.05
CA ARG A 34 4.38 -5.52 12.38
C ARG A 34 3.99 -6.30 11.12
N GLU A 35 3.24 -7.37 11.28
CA GLU A 35 2.75 -8.14 10.15
C GLU A 35 1.54 -7.46 9.51
N ALA A 36 1.30 -7.75 8.23
CA ALA A 36 0.15 -7.27 7.49
C ALA A 36 -0.82 -8.42 7.21
N GLN A 37 -2.12 -8.10 7.15
CA GLN A 37 -3.16 -9.09 6.82
C GLN A 37 -3.48 -9.09 5.34
N ASP A 38 -3.53 -7.92 4.73
CA ASP A 38 -3.87 -7.72 3.32
C ASP A 38 -2.75 -7.01 2.60
N VAL A 39 -2.76 -7.12 1.27
CA VAL A 39 -1.84 -6.36 0.41
C VAL A 39 -2.64 -5.30 -0.33
N ASP A 40 -2.53 -4.05 0.13
CA ASP A 40 -3.13 -2.91 -0.53
C ASP A 40 -2.16 -2.33 -1.55
N MET A 41 -2.66 -2.00 -2.73
CA MET A 41 -1.86 -1.41 -3.79
C MET A 41 -2.57 -0.21 -4.38
N LEU A 42 -1.82 0.83 -4.69
CA LEU A 42 -2.29 1.90 -5.58
C LEU A 42 -1.78 1.53 -6.97
N VAL A 43 -2.69 1.49 -7.94
CA VAL A 43 -2.37 1.05 -9.30
C VAL A 43 -2.74 2.13 -10.31
N SER A 44 -2.14 2.07 -11.50
CA SER A 44 -2.53 2.95 -12.59
C SER A 44 -3.94 2.62 -13.05
N LYS A 45 -4.59 3.57 -13.72
CA LYS A 45 -5.94 3.34 -14.25
C LYS A 45 -5.94 2.21 -15.28
N GLU A 46 -4.89 2.11 -16.06
CA GLU A 46 -4.71 1.05 -17.05
C GLU A 46 -4.63 -0.32 -16.38
N LEU A 47 -3.82 -0.45 -15.34
CA LEU A 47 -3.71 -1.71 -14.61
C LEU A 47 -5.02 -2.04 -13.89
N PHE A 48 -5.68 -1.04 -13.31
CA PHE A 48 -6.98 -1.24 -12.66
C PHE A 48 -7.98 -1.87 -13.64
N SER A 49 -8.07 -1.34 -14.86
CA SER A 49 -8.94 -1.89 -15.90
C SER A 49 -8.56 -3.32 -16.29
N GLU A 50 -7.26 -3.60 -16.42
CA GLU A 50 -6.77 -4.95 -16.74
C GLU A 50 -7.13 -5.95 -15.65
N LEU A 51 -7.00 -5.57 -14.37
CA LEU A 51 -7.35 -6.45 -13.26
C LEU A 51 -8.84 -6.75 -13.25
N ARG A 52 -9.68 -5.75 -13.55
CA ARG A 52 -11.12 -5.96 -13.66
C ARG A 52 -11.44 -6.96 -14.78
N GLU A 53 -10.78 -6.83 -15.91
CA GLU A 53 -10.96 -7.77 -17.03
C GLU A 53 -10.50 -9.19 -16.70
N LYS A 54 -9.51 -9.32 -15.81
CA LYS A 54 -9.03 -10.61 -15.33
C LYS A 54 -9.93 -11.25 -14.29
N GLY A 55 -11.00 -10.57 -13.89
CA GLY A 55 -11.98 -11.12 -12.95
C GLY A 55 -11.82 -10.70 -11.51
N TRP A 56 -10.96 -9.72 -11.21
CA TRP A 56 -10.91 -9.16 -9.85
C TRP A 56 -12.26 -8.49 -9.55
N GLU A 57 -12.76 -8.67 -8.33
CA GLU A 57 -14.09 -8.24 -7.95
C GLU A 57 -14.09 -6.87 -7.28
N GLU A 58 -15.07 -6.03 -7.65
CA GLU A 58 -15.23 -4.73 -7.02
C GLU A 58 -15.82 -4.89 -5.62
N LEU A 59 -15.15 -4.28 -4.64
CA LEU A 59 -15.63 -4.20 -3.27
C LEU A 59 -16.06 -2.77 -2.99
N VAL A 60 -17.37 -2.55 -2.80
CA VAL A 60 -17.90 -1.22 -2.53
C VAL A 60 -17.80 -0.94 -1.03
N LYS A 61 -16.81 -0.14 -0.62
CA LYS A 61 -16.64 0.31 0.77
C LYS A 61 -17.42 1.59 1.02
N SER A 62 -17.45 2.49 0.01
CA SER A 62 -18.19 3.73 0.03
C SER A 62 -18.42 4.18 -1.40
N LEU A 63 -19.10 5.33 -1.60
CA LEU A 63 -19.33 5.88 -2.94
C LEU A 63 -18.01 6.20 -3.67
N LYS A 64 -16.96 6.55 -2.92
CA LYS A 64 -15.66 6.92 -3.49
C LYS A 64 -14.61 5.83 -3.37
N ASP A 65 -14.83 4.80 -2.56
CA ASP A 65 -13.85 3.77 -2.27
C ASP A 65 -14.37 2.41 -2.76
N LYS A 66 -13.98 2.05 -3.97
CA LYS A 66 -14.42 0.82 -4.64
C LYS A 66 -13.22 0.07 -5.22
N PRO A 67 -12.34 -0.47 -4.35
CA PRO A 67 -11.20 -1.22 -4.84
C PRO A 67 -11.59 -2.52 -5.51
N LEU A 68 -10.67 -3.08 -6.28
CA LEU A 68 -10.79 -4.44 -6.79
C LEU A 68 -10.09 -5.39 -5.82
N THR A 69 -10.71 -6.54 -5.57
CA THR A 69 -10.18 -7.54 -4.65
C THR A 69 -9.93 -8.87 -5.34
N HIS A 70 -8.88 -9.54 -4.91
CA HIS A 70 -8.54 -10.90 -5.33
C HIS A 70 -7.62 -11.48 -4.26
N ASP A 71 -8.01 -12.61 -3.68
CA ASP A 71 -7.25 -13.26 -2.61
C ASP A 71 -6.97 -12.25 -1.48
N VAL A 72 -5.71 -12.01 -1.13
CA VAL A 72 -5.32 -11.04 -0.11
C VAL A 72 -5.11 -9.62 -0.65
N PHE A 73 -5.32 -9.42 -1.95
CA PHE A 73 -5.02 -8.15 -2.62
C PHE A 73 -6.22 -7.23 -2.69
N GLU A 74 -5.96 -5.93 -2.47
CA GLU A 74 -6.90 -4.84 -2.79
C GLU A 74 -6.16 -3.85 -3.68
N ALA A 75 -6.69 -3.63 -4.88
CA ALA A 75 -6.13 -2.67 -5.83
C ALA A 75 -7.01 -1.43 -5.88
N HIS A 76 -6.41 -0.27 -5.63
CA HIS A 76 -7.06 1.03 -5.65
C HIS A 76 -6.53 1.85 -6.82
N ASP A 77 -7.39 2.62 -7.50
CA ASP A 77 -6.96 3.53 -8.55
C ASP A 77 -6.80 4.97 -8.04
N ASN A 78 -7.10 5.21 -6.77
CA ASN A 78 -6.83 6.47 -6.08
C ASN A 78 -6.62 6.21 -4.59
N TRP A 79 -6.01 7.17 -3.89
CA TRP A 79 -5.74 7.09 -2.45
C TRP A 79 -6.10 8.43 -1.84
N ASP A 80 -7.41 8.76 -1.90
CA ASP A 80 -7.92 10.07 -1.54
C ASP A 80 -8.43 10.10 -0.09
N PHE A 81 -7.71 10.79 0.77
CA PHE A 81 -8.03 10.99 2.17
C PHE A 81 -8.07 12.50 2.49
N SER A 82 -8.79 13.25 1.68
CA SER A 82 -8.97 14.71 1.85
C SER A 82 -7.64 15.48 1.90
N SER A 83 -6.98 15.51 3.06
CA SER A 83 -5.71 16.22 3.25
C SER A 83 -4.51 15.45 2.68
N TYR A 84 -4.69 14.21 2.27
CA TYR A 84 -3.64 13.38 1.69
C TYR A 84 -4.18 12.65 0.46
N ASN A 85 -3.73 13.05 -0.70
CA ASN A 85 -4.17 12.46 -1.97
C ASN A 85 -2.97 12.37 -2.92
N PRO A 86 -2.07 11.39 -2.70
CA PRO A 86 -0.88 11.26 -3.51
C PRO A 86 -1.17 10.67 -4.88
N THR A 87 -0.30 10.97 -5.84
CA THR A 87 -0.32 10.31 -7.14
C THR A 87 0.58 9.07 -7.10
N LEU A 88 0.29 8.11 -7.97
CA LEU A 88 1.14 6.94 -8.12
C LEU A 88 2.57 7.36 -8.50
N GLU A 89 2.70 8.33 -9.42
CA GLU A 89 4.00 8.82 -9.85
C GLU A 89 4.83 9.37 -8.69
N HIS A 90 4.21 10.17 -7.82
CA HIS A 90 4.91 10.69 -6.65
C HIS A 90 5.35 9.57 -5.72
N LEU A 91 4.46 8.63 -5.43
CA LEU A 91 4.77 7.52 -4.52
C LEU A 91 5.88 6.64 -5.08
N LEU A 92 5.89 6.40 -6.40
CA LEU A 92 6.95 5.62 -7.03
C LEU A 92 8.30 6.35 -6.95
N SER A 93 8.29 7.69 -7.03
CA SER A 93 9.53 8.48 -6.98
C SER A 93 10.22 8.40 -5.62
N THR A 94 9.47 8.11 -4.54
CA THR A 94 9.99 8.03 -3.18
C THR A 94 9.97 6.60 -2.62
N ALA A 95 9.58 5.63 -3.43
CA ALA A 95 9.38 4.24 -2.99
C ALA A 95 10.66 3.59 -2.47
N THR A 96 10.49 2.69 -1.50
CA THR A 96 11.51 1.74 -1.09
C THR A 96 11.33 0.49 -1.93
N VAL A 97 12.32 0.15 -2.74
CA VAL A 97 12.25 -1.02 -3.64
C VAL A 97 12.97 -2.20 -2.99
N ILE A 98 12.26 -3.30 -2.82
CA ILE A 98 12.81 -4.55 -2.25
C ILE A 98 12.47 -5.68 -3.21
N ASP A 99 13.48 -6.38 -3.71
CA ASP A 99 13.32 -7.46 -4.70
C ASP A 99 12.46 -7.02 -5.90
N ASP A 100 12.73 -5.82 -6.42
CA ASP A 100 12.02 -5.20 -7.53
C ASP A 100 10.56 -4.84 -7.24
N ILE A 101 10.10 -4.97 -6.00
CA ILE A 101 8.75 -4.59 -5.57
C ILE A 101 8.81 -3.20 -4.94
N PRO A 102 8.04 -2.22 -5.45
CA PRO A 102 8.00 -0.90 -4.84
C PRO A 102 7.04 -0.86 -3.65
N PHE A 103 7.56 -0.48 -2.50
CA PHE A 103 6.78 -0.22 -1.29
C PHE A 103 6.74 1.28 -1.04
N ALA A 104 5.59 1.82 -0.65
CA ALA A 104 5.49 3.23 -0.29
C ALA A 104 6.45 3.53 0.87
N ALA A 105 7.11 4.69 0.80
CA ALA A 105 8.01 5.13 1.86
C ALA A 105 7.27 5.25 3.19
N LEU A 106 7.96 4.95 4.30
CA LEU A 106 7.33 5.00 5.63
C LEU A 106 6.78 6.39 5.95
N GLU A 107 7.42 7.46 5.47
CA GLU A 107 6.94 8.83 5.63
C GLU A 107 5.58 9.03 4.94
N GLU A 108 5.37 8.42 3.78
CA GLU A 108 4.10 8.49 3.07
C GLU A 108 3.01 7.69 3.80
N VAL A 109 3.36 6.53 4.33
CA VAL A 109 2.44 5.73 5.16
C VAL A 109 2.00 6.52 6.38
N ARG A 110 2.93 7.23 7.03
CA ARG A 110 2.63 8.05 8.20
C ARG A 110 1.66 9.19 7.84
N LYS A 111 1.90 9.87 6.73
CA LYS A 111 1.01 10.94 6.25
C LYS A 111 -0.41 10.43 6.02
N TRP A 112 -0.53 9.28 5.37
CA TRP A 112 -1.83 8.67 5.13
C TRP A 112 -2.54 8.33 6.44
N LYS A 113 -1.86 7.67 7.36
CA LYS A 113 -2.45 7.27 8.63
C LYS A 113 -2.86 8.48 9.47
N ALA A 114 -2.09 9.56 9.43
CA ALA A 114 -2.45 10.81 10.10
C ALA A 114 -3.72 11.42 9.48
N ALA A 115 -3.85 11.39 8.16
CA ALA A 115 -5.03 11.88 7.47
C ALA A 115 -6.26 11.02 7.74
N SER A 116 -6.09 9.70 7.81
CA SER A 116 -7.17 8.75 8.09
C SER A 116 -7.63 8.83 9.56
N GLY A 117 -6.69 8.93 10.49
CA GLY A 117 -6.96 9.24 11.90
C GLY A 117 -7.76 8.21 12.69
N ARG A 118 -7.89 6.97 12.20
CA ARG A 118 -8.59 5.92 12.95
C ARG A 118 -7.74 5.47 14.15
N PRO A 119 -8.36 4.89 15.23
CA PRO A 119 -7.56 4.41 16.37
C PRO A 119 -6.41 3.48 15.97
N LYS A 120 -6.63 2.55 15.04
CA LYS A 120 -5.56 1.66 14.54
C LYS A 120 -4.47 2.42 13.79
N ASP A 121 -4.81 3.52 13.13
CA ASP A 121 -3.84 4.37 12.44
C ASP A 121 -2.96 5.11 13.42
N LEU A 122 -3.53 5.62 14.51
CA LEU A 122 -2.77 6.30 15.55
C LEU A 122 -1.81 5.34 16.25
N ALA A 123 -2.24 4.09 16.46
CA ALA A 123 -1.37 3.05 17.03
C ALA A 123 -0.20 2.74 16.09
N ASP A 124 -0.47 2.67 14.78
CA ASP A 124 0.58 2.44 13.80
C ASP A 124 1.56 3.63 13.71
N ILE A 125 1.06 4.87 13.83
CA ILE A 125 1.92 6.05 13.86
C ILE A 125 2.88 5.98 15.05
N ALA A 126 2.39 5.56 16.23
CA ALA A 126 3.25 5.40 17.40
C ALA A 126 4.36 4.38 17.14
N LEU A 127 4.04 3.25 16.51
CA LEU A 127 5.03 2.24 16.13
C LEU A 127 6.04 2.78 15.11
N LEU A 128 5.55 3.53 14.11
CA LEU A 128 6.39 4.16 13.10
C LEU A 128 7.36 5.17 13.72
N ASP A 129 6.87 6.04 14.60
CA ASP A 129 7.70 7.06 15.23
C ASP A 129 8.79 6.43 16.09
N LYS A 130 8.46 5.36 16.80
CA LYS A 130 9.44 4.61 17.59
C LYS A 130 10.52 3.98 16.68
N TYR A 131 10.09 3.38 15.58
CA TYR A 131 11.01 2.76 14.62
C TYR A 131 11.95 3.80 14.01
N LEU A 132 11.40 4.93 13.53
CA LEU A 132 12.18 6.00 12.92
C LEU A 132 13.15 6.64 13.90
N ALA A 133 12.74 6.80 15.17
CA ALA A 133 13.61 7.35 16.21
C ALA A 133 14.81 6.45 16.48
N THR A 134 14.65 5.12 16.46
CA THR A 134 15.76 4.19 16.69
C THR A 134 16.74 4.14 15.52
N ARG A 135 16.35 4.58 14.34
CA ARG A 135 17.24 4.55 13.17
C ARG A 135 18.05 5.82 12.98
N VAL A 136 17.69 6.89 13.67
CA VAL A 136 18.38 8.19 13.58
C VAL A 136 19.53 8.28 14.58
N GLY A 137 19.50 7.45 15.60
CA GLY A 137 20.57 7.40 16.62
C GLY A 137 21.80 6.66 16.16
#